data_38aaf9e67cab95a727a06e4f7f4e8ae7
#
_entry.id   38aaf9e67cab95a727a06e4f7f4e8ae7
#
_cell.length_a   1.000
_cell.length_b   1.000
_cell.length_c   1.000
_cell.angle_alpha   90.00
_cell.angle_beta   90.00
_cell.angle_gamma   90.00
#
_symmetry.space_group_name_H-M   'P 1'
#
loop_
_entity.id
_entity.type
_entity.pdbx_description
1 polymer ?
#
loop_
_entity_poly.entity_id
_entity_poly.type
_entity_poly.pdbx_seq_one_letter_code
_entity_poly.pdbx_strand_id
1 'polypeptide(L)'
;YSQRQIDWLTNVALKQGMTPTHSVIVLMHHSLPTNDKEALRFVANEQLYSWYMIPEIIEAFRSKKSLEKRYASKVIAGDTLTVSADFSNTPGEFVCYMGGHVHTFLNYEVSWVPNIDRSLPKQIMLVANNMSPSEKNPLSPIARYRSGTQNNAFNIYAIDTREKKIYVTFFGATLAYYPRVIELRYGKPER
;
A
#
# COMPACT_ATOMS: atom_id res chain seq x y z
N TYR A 1 9.93 -2.09 -12.25
CA TYR A 1 9.26 -0.99 -12.98
C TYR A 1 10.08 -0.63 -14.20
N SER A 2 9.43 -0.10 -15.25
CA SER A 2 10.07 0.51 -16.40
C SER A 2 9.88 2.04 -16.34
N GLN A 3 10.73 2.79 -17.05
CA GLN A 3 10.57 4.26 -17.16
C GLN A 3 9.17 4.63 -17.66
N ARG A 4 8.66 3.92 -18.67
CA ARG A 4 7.31 4.14 -19.20
C ARG A 4 6.20 3.99 -18.16
N GLN A 5 6.33 3.02 -17.24
CA GLN A 5 5.35 2.85 -16.14
C GLN A 5 5.42 4.03 -15.16
N ILE A 6 6.61 4.53 -14.88
CA ILE A 6 6.78 5.67 -13.97
C ILE A 6 6.24 6.95 -14.61
N ASP A 7 6.53 7.18 -15.88
CA ASP A 7 6.01 8.34 -16.63
C ASP A 7 4.49 8.31 -16.70
N TRP A 8 3.90 7.14 -16.93
CA TRP A 8 2.45 6.96 -16.90
C TRP A 8 1.87 7.26 -15.51
N LEU A 9 2.47 6.71 -14.46
CA LEU A 9 2.00 6.95 -13.07
C LEU A 9 2.01 8.44 -12.75
N THR A 10 3.12 9.11 -13.00
CA THR A 10 3.34 10.50 -12.59
C THR A 10 2.60 11.52 -13.46
N ASN A 11 2.52 11.31 -14.77
CA ASN A 11 1.99 12.31 -15.69
C ASN A 11 0.56 12.02 -16.16
N VAL A 12 0.14 10.74 -16.17
CA VAL A 12 -1.20 10.37 -16.60
C VAL A 12 -2.08 10.05 -15.40
N ALA A 13 -1.74 9.02 -14.63
CA ALA A 13 -2.61 8.55 -13.57
C ALA A 13 -2.77 9.57 -12.43
N LEU A 14 -1.68 10.15 -11.95
CA LEU A 14 -1.67 11.09 -10.82
C LEU A 14 -1.83 12.57 -11.23
N LYS A 15 -1.92 12.90 -12.52
CA LYS A 15 -2.10 14.28 -12.99
C LYS A 15 -3.30 14.42 -13.92
N GLN A 16 -3.17 13.95 -15.17
CA GLN A 16 -4.21 14.15 -16.18
C GLN A 16 -5.53 13.46 -15.85
N GLY A 17 -5.45 12.30 -15.18
CA GLY A 17 -6.63 11.53 -14.76
C GLY A 17 -7.31 12.05 -13.49
N MET A 18 -6.72 13.02 -12.77
CA MET A 18 -7.19 13.43 -11.46
C MET A 18 -8.18 14.59 -11.50
N THR A 19 -9.20 14.51 -10.66
CA THR A 19 -10.15 15.59 -10.34
C THR A 19 -10.22 15.80 -8.82
N PRO A 20 -10.80 16.89 -8.32
CA PRO A 20 -10.94 17.13 -6.87
C PRO A 20 -11.68 16.02 -6.12
N THR A 21 -12.56 15.28 -6.81
CA THR A 21 -13.36 14.21 -6.22
C THR A 21 -12.70 12.83 -6.30
N HIS A 22 -11.53 12.72 -6.94
CA HIS A 22 -10.84 11.45 -7.06
C HIS A 22 -9.99 11.14 -5.84
N SER A 23 -10.04 9.88 -5.44
CA SER A 23 -9.20 9.30 -4.38
C SER A 23 -8.33 8.19 -4.97
N VAL A 24 -7.05 8.16 -4.61
CA VAL A 24 -6.06 7.22 -5.12
C VAL A 24 -5.85 6.08 -4.14
N ILE A 25 -5.98 4.86 -4.61
CA ILE A 25 -5.51 3.64 -3.95
C ILE A 25 -4.45 3.01 -4.83
N VAL A 26 -3.30 2.71 -4.27
CA VAL A 26 -2.22 2.02 -4.98
C VAL A 26 -2.32 0.53 -4.72
N LEU A 27 -2.62 -0.24 -5.75
CA LEU A 27 -2.69 -1.71 -5.68
C LEU A 27 -1.37 -2.31 -6.15
N MET A 28 -0.82 -3.24 -5.38
CA MET A 28 0.44 -3.91 -5.69
C MET A 28 0.43 -5.36 -5.19
N HIS A 29 1.19 -6.25 -5.84
CA HIS A 29 1.29 -7.63 -5.36
C HIS A 29 2.14 -7.72 -4.10
N HIS A 30 3.36 -7.18 -4.14
CA HIS A 30 4.24 -7.13 -2.97
C HIS A 30 3.91 -5.94 -2.09
N SER A 31 3.88 -6.17 -0.79
CA SER A 31 3.69 -5.12 0.21
C SER A 31 4.94 -4.25 0.30
N LEU A 32 4.76 -2.99 0.66
CA LEU A 32 5.88 -2.08 0.94
C LEU A 32 6.62 -2.53 2.20
N PRO A 33 7.94 -2.28 2.29
CA PRO A 33 8.69 -2.52 3.50
C PRO A 33 8.17 -1.71 4.69
N THR A 34 8.45 -2.20 5.87
CA THR A 34 8.07 -1.59 7.14
C THR A 34 9.25 -1.60 8.11
N ASN A 35 9.26 -0.64 9.03
CA ASN A 35 10.16 -0.64 10.18
C ASN A 35 9.58 -1.42 11.37
N ASP A 36 8.34 -1.89 11.28
CA ASP A 36 7.71 -2.73 12.29
C ASP A 36 8.35 -4.13 12.25
N LYS A 37 8.94 -4.55 13.38
CA LYS A 37 9.63 -5.83 13.50
C LYS A 37 8.72 -7.04 13.27
N GLU A 38 7.46 -6.94 13.65
CA GLU A 38 6.49 -8.02 13.44
C GLU A 38 6.14 -8.13 11.95
N ALA A 39 5.88 -7.00 11.30
CA ALA A 39 5.56 -6.96 9.88
C ALA A 39 6.79 -7.26 9.00
N LEU A 40 8.02 -6.93 9.43
CA LEU A 40 9.27 -7.25 8.72
C LEU A 40 9.46 -8.75 8.45
N ARG A 41 8.94 -9.61 9.32
CA ARG A 41 9.01 -11.08 9.13
C ARG A 41 8.26 -11.54 7.89
N PHE A 42 7.32 -10.75 7.42
CA PHE A 42 6.37 -11.11 6.36
C PHE A 42 6.61 -10.37 5.04
N VAL A 43 7.37 -9.29 5.06
CA VAL A 43 7.60 -8.45 3.88
C VAL A 43 9.01 -8.68 3.35
N ALA A 44 9.12 -9.34 2.20
CA ALA A 44 10.41 -9.57 1.54
C ALA A 44 10.95 -8.24 0.98
N ASN A 45 11.98 -7.70 1.63
CA ASN A 45 12.49 -6.35 1.34
C ASN A 45 13.52 -6.30 0.21
N GLU A 46 14.19 -7.40 -0.09
CA GLU A 46 15.47 -7.33 -0.79
C GLU A 46 15.36 -7.49 -2.31
N GLN A 47 14.24 -7.98 -2.80
CA GLN A 47 14.08 -8.35 -4.21
C GLN A 47 13.28 -7.34 -5.04
N LEU A 48 12.72 -6.32 -4.43
CA LEU A 48 11.95 -5.32 -5.15
C LEU A 48 12.87 -4.20 -5.64
N TYR A 49 13.00 -4.14 -6.95
CA TYR A 49 13.72 -3.09 -7.64
C TYR A 49 13.12 -1.72 -7.34
N SER A 50 13.94 -0.83 -6.74
CA SER A 50 13.55 0.57 -6.44
C SER A 50 12.19 0.72 -5.76
N TRP A 51 11.87 -0.17 -4.85
CA TRP A 51 10.57 -0.21 -4.14
C TRP A 51 10.22 1.11 -3.42
N TYR A 52 11.21 1.87 -2.98
CA TYR A 52 11.07 3.15 -2.30
C TYR A 52 10.59 4.29 -3.21
N MET A 53 10.71 4.15 -4.52
CA MET A 53 10.32 5.17 -5.49
C MET A 53 8.82 5.45 -5.47
N ILE A 54 7.98 4.42 -5.42
CA ILE A 54 6.52 4.59 -5.42
C ILE A 54 6.04 5.39 -4.22
N PRO A 55 6.43 5.05 -2.96
CA PRO A 55 6.06 5.87 -1.81
C PRO A 55 6.59 7.31 -1.85
N GLU A 56 7.74 7.57 -2.44
CA GLU A 56 8.23 8.94 -2.62
C GLU A 56 7.39 9.73 -3.65
N ILE A 57 6.97 9.08 -4.75
CA ILE A 57 6.04 9.68 -5.72
C ILE A 57 4.70 10.00 -5.05
N ILE A 58 4.16 9.07 -4.30
CA ILE A 58 2.90 9.26 -3.58
C ILE A 58 3.04 10.35 -2.50
N GLU A 59 4.19 10.43 -1.80
CA GLU A 59 4.43 11.51 -0.85
C GLU A 59 4.44 12.88 -1.53
N ALA A 60 5.09 13.01 -2.68
CA ALA A 60 5.08 14.24 -3.46
C ALA A 60 3.66 14.61 -3.93
N PHE A 61 2.89 13.62 -4.41
CA PHE A 61 1.49 13.81 -4.82
C PHE A 61 0.61 14.29 -3.66
N ARG A 62 0.65 13.62 -2.51
CA ARG A 62 -0.20 13.95 -1.35
C ARG A 62 0.19 15.27 -0.66
N SER A 63 1.48 15.60 -0.65
CA SER A 63 2.00 16.85 -0.10
C SER A 63 1.98 18.01 -1.09
N LYS A 64 1.48 17.76 -2.33
CA LYS A 64 1.39 18.76 -3.39
C LYS A 64 2.73 19.43 -3.69
N LYS A 65 3.77 18.62 -3.83
CA LYS A 65 5.15 19.06 -4.10
C LYS A 65 5.65 18.50 -5.42
N SER A 66 6.70 19.14 -5.93
CA SER A 66 7.47 18.58 -7.04
C SER A 66 8.41 17.48 -6.54
N LEU A 67 8.65 16.49 -7.39
CA LEU A 67 9.66 15.47 -7.20
C LEU A 67 10.51 15.36 -8.46
N GLU A 68 11.81 15.63 -8.30
CA GLU A 68 12.79 15.41 -9.34
C GLU A 68 13.91 14.58 -8.74
N LYS A 69 14.01 13.33 -9.16
CA LYS A 69 14.95 12.37 -8.58
C LYS A 69 15.30 11.25 -9.53
N ARG A 70 16.56 10.85 -9.47
CA ARG A 70 17.10 9.68 -10.18
C ARG A 70 17.29 8.51 -9.21
N TYR A 71 16.80 7.36 -9.59
CA TYR A 71 16.85 6.14 -8.80
C TYR A 71 17.73 5.10 -9.51
N ALA A 72 18.91 4.86 -8.95
CA ALA A 72 19.81 3.84 -9.46
C ALA A 72 19.35 2.45 -9.02
N SER A 73 19.47 1.47 -9.90
CA SER A 73 19.26 0.08 -9.56
C SER A 73 20.31 -0.43 -8.59
N LYS A 74 19.87 -1.17 -7.57
CA LYS A 74 20.79 -1.95 -6.73
C LYS A 74 21.07 -3.34 -7.30
N VAL A 75 20.28 -3.77 -8.29
CA VAL A 75 20.33 -5.13 -8.85
C VAL A 75 21.00 -5.15 -10.22
N ILE A 76 20.73 -4.16 -11.06
CA ILE A 76 21.25 -4.05 -12.43
C ILE A 76 22.17 -2.85 -12.50
N ALA A 77 23.48 -3.11 -12.64
CA ALA A 77 24.48 -2.04 -12.75
C ALA A 77 24.20 -1.14 -13.96
N GLY A 78 24.20 0.17 -13.73
CA GLY A 78 23.97 1.18 -14.78
C GLY A 78 22.52 1.45 -15.13
N ASP A 79 21.57 0.65 -14.65
CA ASP A 79 20.16 0.90 -14.87
C ASP A 79 19.62 1.94 -13.89
N THR A 80 18.87 2.91 -14.42
CA THR A 80 18.34 4.03 -13.63
C THR A 80 16.94 4.40 -14.12
N LEU A 81 16.08 4.78 -13.15
CA LEU A 81 14.79 5.37 -13.40
C LEU A 81 14.78 6.83 -12.95
N THR A 82 14.14 7.69 -13.68
CA THR A 82 14.03 9.11 -13.36
C THR A 82 12.57 9.46 -13.11
N VAL A 83 12.32 10.15 -12.00
CA VAL A 83 11.04 10.78 -11.73
C VAL A 83 11.20 12.28 -11.91
N SER A 84 10.38 12.88 -12.76
CA SER A 84 10.25 14.32 -12.89
C SER A 84 8.76 14.64 -12.93
N ALA A 85 8.22 15.14 -11.82
CA ALA A 85 6.80 15.43 -11.69
C ALA A 85 6.57 16.63 -10.77
N ASP A 86 5.65 17.49 -11.15
CA ASP A 86 5.14 18.57 -10.31
C ASP A 86 3.68 18.33 -9.98
N PHE A 87 3.39 18.16 -8.70
CA PHE A 87 2.05 17.92 -8.17
C PHE A 87 1.45 19.14 -7.45
N SER A 88 2.10 20.32 -7.49
CA SER A 88 1.70 21.51 -6.73
C SER A 88 0.22 21.91 -6.94
N ASN A 89 -0.28 21.72 -8.16
CA ASN A 89 -1.66 22.05 -8.53
C ASN A 89 -2.51 20.81 -8.87
N THR A 90 -2.03 19.62 -8.52
CA THR A 90 -2.74 18.38 -8.83
C THR A 90 -3.85 18.14 -7.82
N PRO A 91 -5.11 17.97 -8.24
CA PRO A 91 -6.22 17.68 -7.34
C PRO A 91 -6.21 16.24 -6.85
N GLY A 92 -7.20 15.89 -6.02
CA GLY A 92 -7.40 14.56 -5.49
C GLY A 92 -6.58 14.26 -4.23
N GLU A 93 -6.83 13.11 -3.66
CA GLU A 93 -6.22 12.67 -2.40
C GLU A 93 -5.68 11.25 -2.50
N PHE A 94 -4.78 10.88 -1.60
CA PHE A 94 -4.30 9.52 -1.42
C PHE A 94 -5.01 8.85 -0.24
N VAL A 95 -5.47 7.63 -0.42
CA VAL A 95 -6.17 6.83 0.60
C VAL A 95 -5.20 5.87 1.27
N CYS A 96 -4.70 4.88 0.54
CA CYS A 96 -3.83 3.84 1.08
C CYS A 96 -3.12 3.04 -0.02
N TYR A 97 -2.18 2.22 0.42
CA TYR A 97 -1.65 1.11 -0.38
C TYR A 97 -2.39 -0.17 -0.01
N MET A 98 -2.64 -1.03 -0.99
CA MET A 98 -3.14 -2.38 -0.79
C MET A 98 -2.24 -3.38 -1.50
N GLY A 99 -1.84 -4.42 -0.77
CA GLY A 99 -0.97 -5.46 -1.29
C GLY A 99 -1.36 -6.84 -0.80
N GLY A 100 -0.58 -7.84 -1.20
CA GLY A 100 -0.77 -9.23 -0.82
C GLY A 100 0.57 -9.91 -0.55
N HIS A 101 0.81 -11.06 -1.18
CA HIS A 101 2.02 -11.88 -1.14
C HIS A 101 2.25 -12.63 0.18
N VAL A 102 2.10 -12.00 1.31
CA VAL A 102 2.44 -12.59 2.63
C VAL A 102 1.36 -13.48 3.23
N HIS A 103 0.23 -13.62 2.59
CA HIS A 103 -0.87 -14.54 2.94
C HIS A 103 -1.44 -14.35 4.36
N THR A 104 -1.25 -13.20 4.95
CA THR A 104 -1.84 -12.80 6.22
C THR A 104 -2.26 -11.33 6.17
N PHE A 105 -3.21 -10.95 7.01
CA PHE A 105 -3.57 -9.54 7.12
C PHE A 105 -2.54 -8.79 7.96
N LEU A 106 -2.09 -7.68 7.42
CA LEU A 106 -1.28 -6.69 8.14
C LEU A 106 -1.81 -5.30 7.83
N ASN A 107 -1.66 -4.40 8.79
CA ASN A 107 -1.78 -2.97 8.54
C ASN A 107 -0.64 -2.25 9.25
N TYR A 108 -0.01 -1.30 8.58
CA TYR A 108 1.09 -0.54 9.14
C TYR A 108 1.28 0.80 8.44
N GLU A 109 1.95 1.70 9.14
CA GLU A 109 2.32 2.99 8.60
C GLU A 109 3.58 2.89 7.75
N VAL A 110 3.55 3.51 6.57
CA VAL A 110 4.72 3.69 5.71
C VAL A 110 5.42 4.98 6.14
N SER A 111 6.27 4.88 7.17
CA SER A 111 6.86 6.04 7.85
C SER A 111 8.31 6.35 7.46
N TRP A 112 8.92 5.48 6.67
CA TRP A 112 10.33 5.58 6.28
C TRP A 112 10.59 6.41 5.02
N VAL A 113 9.55 6.94 4.40
CA VAL A 113 9.66 7.78 3.19
C VAL A 113 10.46 9.04 3.51
N PRO A 114 11.51 9.37 2.74
CA PRO A 114 12.25 10.60 2.93
C PRO A 114 11.36 11.83 2.82
N ASN A 115 11.57 12.79 3.71
CA ASN A 115 10.84 14.08 3.73
C ASN A 115 9.32 13.94 3.89
N ILE A 116 8.87 12.86 4.54
CA ILE A 116 7.44 12.64 4.81
C ILE A 116 6.85 13.85 5.56
N ASP A 117 5.74 14.34 5.04
CA ASP A 117 5.01 15.45 5.67
C ASP A 117 4.15 14.91 6.83
N ARG A 118 4.64 15.09 8.05
CA ARG A 118 3.97 14.62 9.27
C ARG A 118 2.73 15.42 9.66
N SER A 119 2.45 16.54 9.00
CA SER A 119 1.20 17.29 9.18
C SER A 119 0.03 16.65 8.44
N LEU A 120 0.34 15.81 7.43
CA LEU A 120 -0.63 15.03 6.67
C LEU A 120 -0.98 13.73 7.40
N PRO A 121 -2.13 13.13 7.08
CA PRO A 121 -2.50 11.82 7.58
C PRO A 121 -1.42 10.75 7.26
N LYS A 122 -1.37 9.69 8.05
CA LYS A 122 -0.41 8.60 7.85
C LYS A 122 -0.64 7.90 6.52
N GLN A 123 0.45 7.53 5.84
CA GLN A 123 0.37 6.61 4.71
C GLN A 123 0.18 5.19 5.26
N ILE A 124 -0.93 4.56 4.92
CA ILE A 124 -1.31 3.24 5.44
C ILE A 124 -1.06 2.19 4.35
N MET A 125 -0.36 1.12 4.71
CA MET A 125 -0.29 -0.11 3.94
C MET A 125 -1.24 -1.14 4.51
N LEU A 126 -2.13 -1.65 3.69
CA LEU A 126 -3.02 -2.76 3.98
C LEU A 126 -2.54 -4.00 3.22
N VAL A 127 -2.25 -5.07 3.92
CA VAL A 127 -1.90 -6.35 3.32
C VAL A 127 -3.11 -7.26 3.40
N ALA A 128 -3.59 -7.68 2.26
CA ALA A 128 -4.76 -8.52 2.17
C ALA A 128 -4.43 -9.94 2.63
N ASN A 129 -5.31 -10.49 3.43
CA ASN A 129 -5.34 -11.93 3.66
C ASN A 129 -5.80 -12.63 2.38
N ASN A 130 -5.25 -13.79 2.08
CA ASN A 130 -5.62 -14.51 0.89
C ASN A 130 -5.99 -15.99 1.18
N MET A 131 -6.57 -16.60 0.16
CA MET A 131 -6.95 -18.01 0.11
C MET A 131 -5.73 -18.91 -0.13
N SER A 132 -4.75 -18.97 0.77
CA SER A 132 -3.72 -19.98 0.63
C SER A 132 -4.12 -21.28 1.35
N PRO A 133 -4.36 -22.37 0.65
CA PRO A 133 -4.68 -23.67 1.26
C PRO A 133 -3.43 -24.38 1.83
N SER A 134 -2.31 -23.70 1.97
CA SER A 134 -1.08 -24.29 2.45
C SER A 134 -1.15 -24.54 3.95
N GLU A 135 -1.37 -25.79 4.32
CA GLU A 135 -1.26 -26.29 5.69
C GLU A 135 0.12 -26.08 6.31
N LYS A 136 1.11 -25.75 5.47
CA LYS A 136 2.53 -25.61 5.84
C LYS A 136 3.05 -24.17 5.76
N ASN A 137 2.17 -23.18 5.60
CA ASN A 137 2.66 -21.82 5.58
C ASN A 137 3.04 -21.39 7.01
N PRO A 138 4.35 -21.31 7.34
CA PRO A 138 4.80 -20.92 8.68
C PRO A 138 4.38 -19.50 9.07
N LEU A 139 3.92 -18.72 8.09
CA LEU A 139 3.45 -17.35 8.25
C LEU A 139 1.95 -17.27 8.52
N SER A 140 1.22 -18.40 8.42
CA SER A 140 -0.17 -18.45 8.82
C SER A 140 -0.25 -19.17 10.17
N PRO A 141 -0.60 -18.47 11.25
CA PRO A 141 -0.76 -19.11 12.58
C PRO A 141 -1.98 -20.04 12.64
N ILE A 142 -2.74 -20.14 11.56
CA ILE A 142 -3.97 -20.93 11.50
C ILE A 142 -3.75 -22.11 10.57
N ALA A 143 -3.87 -23.32 11.12
CA ALA A 143 -3.95 -24.53 10.34
C ALA A 143 -5.20 -24.46 9.44
N ARG A 144 -5.00 -24.51 8.13
CA ARG A 144 -6.08 -24.47 7.15
C ARG A 144 -6.32 -25.88 6.62
N TYR A 145 -7.49 -26.40 6.89
CA TYR A 145 -7.89 -27.74 6.42
C TYR A 145 -8.53 -27.61 5.01
N ARG A 146 -8.04 -28.39 4.06
CA ARG A 146 -8.46 -28.35 2.63
C ARG A 146 -9.95 -28.52 2.36
N SER A 147 -10.71 -29.03 3.30
CA SER A 147 -12.14 -29.37 3.14
C SER A 147 -13.11 -28.48 3.93
N GLY A 148 -12.63 -27.47 4.62
CA GLY A 148 -13.47 -26.62 5.49
C GLY A 148 -13.64 -25.18 4.98
N THR A 149 -14.62 -24.50 5.53
CA THR A 149 -14.84 -23.05 5.33
C THR A 149 -13.63 -22.20 5.75
N GLN A 150 -12.74 -22.81 6.56
CA GLN A 150 -11.47 -22.20 7.00
C GLN A 150 -10.41 -22.10 5.88
N ASN A 151 -10.62 -22.75 4.72
CA ASN A 151 -9.73 -22.62 3.58
C ASN A 151 -9.82 -21.26 2.91
N ASN A 152 -10.96 -20.60 3.05
CA ASN A 152 -11.20 -19.30 2.42
C ASN A 152 -10.90 -18.21 3.43
N ALA A 153 -10.07 -17.27 3.04
CA ALA A 153 -9.85 -16.05 3.79
C ALA A 153 -9.76 -14.89 2.82
N PHE A 154 -10.53 -13.84 3.08
CA PHE A 154 -10.50 -12.62 2.31
C PHE A 154 -10.95 -11.44 3.18
N ASN A 155 -10.67 -10.25 2.68
CA ASN A 155 -11.07 -9.01 3.32
C ASN A 155 -12.01 -8.25 2.39
N ILE A 156 -13.02 -7.62 2.96
CA ILE A 156 -13.82 -6.59 2.29
C ILE A 156 -13.39 -5.25 2.86
N TYR A 157 -13.12 -4.31 1.97
CA TYR A 157 -12.75 -2.94 2.31
C TYR A 157 -13.89 -2.01 1.92
N ALA A 158 -14.45 -1.30 2.89
CA ALA A 158 -15.37 -0.20 2.66
C ALA A 158 -14.66 1.12 2.98
N ILE A 159 -14.68 2.05 2.02
CA ILE A 159 -13.99 3.33 2.14
C ILE A 159 -15.05 4.43 2.21
N ASP A 160 -15.08 5.12 3.35
CA ASP A 160 -15.89 6.30 3.55
C ASP A 160 -15.04 7.55 3.23
N THR A 161 -15.28 8.13 2.06
CA THR A 161 -14.51 9.29 1.60
C THR A 161 -14.86 10.56 2.34
N ARG A 162 -16.05 10.66 2.95
CA ARG A 162 -16.47 11.80 3.76
C ARG A 162 -15.85 11.75 5.15
N GLU A 163 -15.96 10.60 5.82
CA GLU A 163 -15.41 10.38 7.15
C GLU A 163 -13.90 10.09 7.14
N LYS A 164 -13.31 9.91 5.94
CA LYS A 164 -11.90 9.53 5.72
C LYS A 164 -11.51 8.28 6.49
N LYS A 165 -12.37 7.26 6.40
CA LYS A 165 -12.22 5.98 7.08
C LYS A 165 -12.15 4.82 6.11
N ILE A 166 -11.44 3.78 6.53
CA ILE A 166 -11.42 2.48 5.88
C ILE A 166 -11.91 1.45 6.89
N TYR A 167 -12.96 0.75 6.55
CA TYR A 167 -13.46 -0.39 7.33
C TYR A 167 -12.95 -1.67 6.66
N VAL A 168 -12.31 -2.53 7.43
CA VAL A 168 -11.84 -3.83 6.95
C VAL A 168 -12.64 -4.92 7.64
N THR A 169 -13.43 -5.65 6.87
CA THR A 169 -14.21 -6.79 7.35
C THR A 169 -13.51 -8.08 6.96
N PHE A 170 -13.31 -8.96 7.92
CA PHE A 170 -12.61 -10.22 7.76
C PHE A 170 -13.58 -11.38 7.55
N PHE A 171 -13.26 -12.25 6.60
CA PHE A 171 -13.97 -13.49 6.34
C PHE A 171 -13.02 -14.69 6.35
N GLY A 172 -13.49 -15.82 6.90
CA GLY A 172 -12.79 -17.07 6.85
C GLY A 172 -11.79 -17.27 7.99
N ALA A 173 -10.65 -17.86 7.67
CA ALA A 173 -9.69 -18.42 8.65
C ALA A 173 -9.08 -17.43 9.66
N THR A 174 -9.21 -16.13 9.46
CA THR A 174 -8.63 -15.11 10.34
C THR A 174 -9.53 -14.69 11.50
N LEU A 175 -10.79 -15.10 11.50
CA LEU A 175 -11.78 -14.65 12.48
C LEU A 175 -11.44 -14.98 13.94
N ALA A 176 -10.59 -15.96 14.17
CA ALA A 176 -10.19 -16.36 15.52
C ALA A 176 -9.22 -15.35 16.20
N TYR A 177 -8.50 -14.55 15.40
CA TYR A 177 -7.43 -13.69 15.92
C TYR A 177 -7.69 -12.18 15.71
N TYR A 178 -8.63 -11.82 14.84
CA TYR A 178 -8.94 -10.42 14.55
C TYR A 178 -10.39 -10.09 14.88
N PRO A 179 -10.67 -8.88 15.31
CA PRO A 179 -12.05 -8.40 15.36
C PRO A 179 -12.68 -8.54 13.97
N ARG A 180 -13.98 -8.80 13.92
CA ARG A 180 -14.69 -8.97 12.64
C ARG A 180 -14.55 -7.76 11.71
N VAL A 181 -14.42 -6.58 12.30
CA VAL A 181 -14.23 -5.32 11.57
C VAL A 181 -13.19 -4.49 12.31
N ILE A 182 -12.28 -3.89 11.57
CA ILE A 182 -11.41 -2.82 12.08
C ILE A 182 -11.69 -1.52 11.32
N GLU A 183 -11.53 -0.40 12.02
CA GLU A 183 -11.61 0.94 11.46
C GLU A 183 -10.23 1.58 11.43
N LEU A 184 -9.87 2.14 10.28
CA LEU A 184 -8.63 2.89 10.08
C LEU A 184 -8.97 4.27 9.54
N ARG A 185 -8.20 5.29 9.93
CA ARG A 185 -8.35 6.66 9.42
C ARG A 185 -7.22 6.99 8.46
N TYR A 186 -7.55 7.49 7.29
CA TYR A 186 -6.59 7.95 6.29
C TYR A 186 -6.59 9.47 6.09
N GLY A 187 -7.46 10.18 6.78
CA GLY A 187 -7.60 11.63 6.69
C GLY A 187 -8.40 12.24 7.83
N LYS A 188 -8.61 13.55 7.74
CA LYS A 188 -9.56 14.27 8.59
C LYS A 188 -10.93 14.26 7.89
N PRO A 189 -12.03 14.12 8.64
CA PRO A 189 -13.38 14.21 8.07
C PRO A 189 -13.60 15.54 7.34
N GLU A 190 -14.38 15.51 6.28
CA GLU A 190 -14.89 16.73 5.67
C GLU A 190 -15.92 17.35 6.62
N ARG A 191 -15.77 18.63 6.89
CA ARG A 191 -16.69 19.38 7.75
C ARG A 191 -17.90 19.86 6.96
#